data_96496a353c572a46d0693513d2058887
#
_entry.id   96496a353c572a46d0693513d2058887
#
_cell.length_a   1.000
_cell.length_b   1.000
_cell.length_c   1.000
_cell.angle_alpha   90.00
_cell.angle_beta   90.00
_cell.angle_gamma   90.00
#
_symmetry.space_group_name_H-M   'P 1'
#
loop_
_entity.id
_entity.type
_entity.pdbx_description
1 polymer ?
#
loop_
_entity_poly.entity_id
_entity_poly.type
_entity_poly.pdbx_seq_one_letter_code
_entity_poly.pdbx_strand_id
1 'polypeptide(L)'
;MNMKNFLLRFVVVALILLGASCEKPYSAEDEEGGSDIVIDDKNNGDDTGNKGDKTDFVTVKFNIRSVERQESATVTLRDVCQRLSFSVFDADGERCNYQTISQLRDDKDFGNVSISIAKGSYSFVFVAENGEKAPTISKPTSITFRNNKLTDTYYYYGVFDVDAEKSYDIALKCATAKLSFAVNDAVPSGIDRMEFYYTGGSSTLDATTGYGTVNSKQTETRNVESAAHSGKSVYELYTIPHEDNKPLTLRVSAKAGDKAKYVRTVSEIKVERGVEAQFALDFFGEDPEGGR
;
A
#
# COMPACT_ATOMS: atom_id res chain seq x y z
N MET A 1 -61.26 -13.08 35.04
CA MET A 1 -61.80 -11.78 34.59
C MET A 1 -60.69 -11.11 33.80
N ASN A 2 -60.71 -11.35 32.58
CA ASN A 2 -60.72 -10.52 31.35
C ASN A 2 -60.09 -9.13 31.46
N MET A 3 -59.09 -8.87 30.66
CA MET A 3 -59.16 -7.90 29.55
C MET A 3 -57.75 -7.59 29.05
N LYS A 4 -57.49 -8.04 27.87
CA LYS A 4 -57.51 -7.37 26.55
C LYS A 4 -56.31 -6.47 26.27
N ASN A 5 -55.47 -7.01 25.42
CA ASN A 5 -54.77 -6.43 24.28
C ASN A 5 -54.84 -4.90 24.12
N PHE A 6 -53.67 -4.27 24.03
CA PHE A 6 -53.49 -3.14 23.12
C PHE A 6 -52.13 -3.21 22.43
N LEU A 7 -52.17 -3.65 21.18
CA LEU A 7 -51.07 -3.62 20.23
C LEU A 7 -50.93 -2.15 19.76
N LEU A 8 -49.83 -1.52 20.08
CA LEU A 8 -49.47 -0.25 19.42
C LEU A 8 -48.31 -0.51 18.47
N ARG A 9 -48.63 -0.64 17.19
CA ARG A 9 -47.67 -0.72 16.09
C ARG A 9 -47.05 0.67 15.88
N PHE A 10 -45.83 0.83 16.26
CA PHE A 10 -44.98 1.92 15.70
C PHE A 10 -44.38 1.44 14.39
N VAL A 11 -44.93 1.92 13.28
CA VAL A 11 -44.29 1.87 11.96
C VAL A 11 -43.23 2.95 11.96
N VAL A 12 -41.98 2.56 12.14
CA VAL A 12 -40.84 3.42 11.86
C VAL A 12 -40.56 3.30 10.38
N VAL A 13 -40.97 4.30 9.63
CA VAL A 13 -40.56 4.48 8.23
C VAL A 13 -39.11 4.95 8.27
N ALA A 14 -38.18 4.03 8.13
CA ALA A 14 -36.77 4.36 7.85
C ALA A 14 -36.67 4.83 6.40
N LEU A 15 -36.53 6.13 6.23
CA LEU A 15 -36.18 6.74 4.94
C LEU A 15 -34.72 6.38 4.64
N ILE A 16 -34.51 5.31 3.89
CA ILE A 16 -33.19 4.97 3.34
C ILE A 16 -32.94 5.95 2.19
N LEU A 17 -32.17 6.98 2.47
CA LEU A 17 -31.52 7.78 1.42
C LEU A 17 -30.44 6.90 0.78
N LEU A 18 -30.81 6.23 -0.28
CA LEU A 18 -29.89 5.62 -1.22
C LEU A 18 -29.15 6.74 -1.95
N GLY A 19 -28.03 7.15 -1.38
CA GLY A 19 -27.01 7.89 -2.12
C GLY A 19 -26.45 6.91 -3.16
N ALA A 20 -26.97 6.96 -4.37
CA ALA A 20 -26.37 6.29 -5.51
C ALA A 20 -25.04 7.00 -5.80
N SER A 21 -23.95 6.49 -5.24
CA SER A 21 -22.62 6.71 -5.76
C SER A 21 -22.57 5.97 -7.11
N CYS A 22 -22.65 6.72 -8.20
CA CYS A 22 -22.39 6.18 -9.53
C CYS A 22 -20.88 5.91 -9.66
N GLU A 23 -20.40 4.84 -9.07
CA GLU A 23 -19.24 4.14 -9.61
C GLU A 23 -19.72 3.41 -10.86
N LYS A 24 -19.41 3.96 -12.02
CA LYS A 24 -19.50 3.17 -13.26
C LYS A 24 -18.38 2.15 -13.21
N PRO A 25 -18.66 0.85 -13.17
CA PRO A 25 -17.63 -0.14 -13.42
C PRO A 25 -17.17 0.07 -14.88
N TYR A 26 -15.86 0.20 -15.08
CA TYR A 26 -15.23 0.15 -16.38
C TYR A 26 -15.48 -1.27 -16.93
N SER A 27 -16.43 -1.40 -17.84
CA SER A 27 -16.64 -2.63 -18.61
C SER A 27 -15.71 -2.57 -19.82
N ALA A 28 -14.69 -3.41 -19.81
CA ALA A 28 -13.92 -3.72 -20.99
C ALA A 28 -14.84 -4.47 -21.97
N GLU A 29 -15.29 -3.80 -23.02
CA GLU A 29 -15.77 -4.47 -24.22
C GLU A 29 -14.59 -4.61 -25.19
N ASP A 30 -14.49 -5.81 -25.74
CA ASP A 30 -13.44 -6.32 -26.60
C ASP A 30 -13.11 -5.40 -27.78
N GLU A 31 -11.90 -4.79 -27.75
CA GLU A 31 -11.16 -4.47 -28.97
C GLU A 31 -9.67 -4.73 -28.73
N GLU A 32 -9.00 -5.36 -29.70
CA GLU A 32 -7.56 -5.57 -29.75
C GLU A 32 -6.82 -4.24 -29.83
N GLY A 33 -6.46 -3.70 -28.68
CA GLY A 33 -5.68 -2.47 -28.51
C GLY A 33 -5.78 -2.03 -27.06
N GLY A 34 -4.67 -2.05 -26.31
CA GLY A 34 -4.63 -1.54 -24.95
C GLY A 34 -5.25 -0.14 -24.93
N SER A 35 -6.27 0.08 -24.11
CA SER A 35 -6.93 1.37 -24.00
C SER A 35 -5.97 2.38 -23.41
N ASP A 36 -5.60 3.40 -24.16
CA ASP A 36 -4.81 4.52 -23.69
C ASP A 36 -5.58 5.26 -22.59
N ILE A 37 -4.94 5.45 -21.44
CA ILE A 37 -5.49 6.26 -20.37
C ILE A 37 -5.31 7.73 -20.78
N VAL A 38 -6.42 8.43 -20.99
CA VAL A 38 -6.40 9.85 -21.35
C VAL A 38 -6.36 10.69 -20.07
N ILE A 39 -5.34 11.50 -19.94
CA ILE A 39 -5.21 12.50 -18.87
C ILE A 39 -5.47 13.87 -19.49
N ASP A 40 -6.67 14.38 -19.27
CA ASP A 40 -7.08 15.71 -19.72
C ASP A 40 -6.98 16.70 -18.54
N ASP A 41 -6.17 17.74 -18.73
CA ASP A 41 -5.84 18.75 -17.71
C ASP A 41 -6.99 19.73 -17.42
N LYS A 42 -8.19 19.48 -17.98
CA LYS A 42 -9.33 20.41 -17.85
C LYS A 42 -10.42 19.89 -16.91
N ASN A 43 -10.23 20.12 -15.63
CA ASN A 43 -11.37 20.23 -14.71
C ASN A 43 -11.68 21.71 -14.44
N ASN A 44 -12.08 22.44 -15.46
CA ASN A 44 -12.72 23.76 -15.30
C ASN A 44 -14.01 23.74 -16.14
N GLY A 45 -15.12 23.46 -15.43
CA GLY A 45 -16.45 23.71 -15.96
C GLY A 45 -16.65 25.22 -16.12
N ASP A 46 -16.46 25.73 -17.31
CA ASP A 46 -17.15 26.90 -17.79
C ASP A 46 -17.26 26.78 -19.33
N ASP A 47 -18.48 26.47 -19.78
CA ASP A 47 -18.87 26.35 -21.16
C ASP A 47 -19.05 27.77 -21.74
N THR A 48 -17.96 28.42 -22.10
CA THR A 48 -18.00 29.57 -23.00
C THR A 48 -17.18 29.28 -24.23
N GLY A 49 -17.91 28.95 -25.28
CA GLY A 49 -17.37 28.62 -26.59
C GLY A 49 -16.29 29.58 -27.11
N ASN A 50 -15.05 29.18 -26.93
CA ASN A 50 -13.92 29.76 -27.63
C ASN A 50 -13.17 28.65 -28.37
N LYS A 51 -13.11 28.75 -29.67
CA LYS A 51 -12.23 27.95 -30.54
C LYS A 51 -10.79 28.32 -30.22
N GLY A 52 -10.21 27.60 -29.24
CA GLY A 52 -8.84 27.78 -28.82
C GLY A 52 -8.10 26.45 -28.77
N ASP A 53 -7.01 26.41 -29.49
CA ASP A 53 -5.90 25.45 -29.48
C ASP A 53 -6.26 23.96 -29.26
N LYS A 54 -6.10 23.19 -30.30
CA LYS A 54 -6.01 21.73 -30.20
C LYS A 54 -4.77 21.42 -29.35
N THR A 55 -4.97 21.11 -28.08
CA THR A 55 -3.91 20.54 -27.25
C THR A 55 -3.38 19.30 -27.94
N ASP A 56 -2.12 19.29 -28.35
CA ASP A 56 -1.46 18.14 -28.96
C ASP A 56 -1.21 17.08 -27.89
N PHE A 57 -2.04 16.05 -27.86
CA PHE A 57 -1.81 14.88 -27.03
C PHE A 57 -0.83 13.93 -27.71
N VAL A 58 0.04 13.35 -26.91
CA VAL A 58 0.96 12.29 -27.33
C VAL A 58 0.86 11.10 -26.39
N THR A 59 1.13 9.91 -26.88
CA THR A 59 1.08 8.68 -26.08
C THR A 59 2.44 8.36 -25.52
N VAL A 60 2.52 8.23 -24.20
CA VAL A 60 3.72 7.77 -23.46
C VAL A 60 3.43 6.38 -22.91
N LYS A 61 4.37 5.45 -23.14
CA LYS A 61 4.23 4.05 -22.69
C LYS A 61 5.33 3.74 -21.66
N PHE A 62 4.94 3.04 -20.60
CA PHE A 62 5.84 2.52 -19.58
C PHE A 62 5.72 1.01 -19.52
N ASN A 63 6.84 0.30 -19.68
CA ASN A 63 6.94 -1.14 -19.50
C ASN A 63 7.62 -1.41 -18.16
N ILE A 64 6.83 -1.84 -17.18
CA ILE A 64 7.27 -2.06 -15.81
C ILE A 64 7.23 -3.57 -15.54
N ARG A 65 8.32 -4.26 -15.85
CA ARG A 65 8.34 -5.73 -15.79
C ARG A 65 9.10 -6.28 -14.61
N SER A 66 9.90 -5.46 -13.95
CA SER A 66 10.84 -5.92 -12.94
C SER A 66 10.88 -5.01 -11.73
N VAL A 67 11.32 -5.59 -10.61
CA VAL A 67 11.62 -4.92 -9.36
C VAL A 67 13.06 -5.21 -8.97
N GLU A 68 13.72 -4.23 -8.35
CA GLU A 68 15.08 -4.34 -7.84
C GLU A 68 15.05 -4.51 -6.33
N ARG A 69 15.68 -5.58 -5.85
CA ARG A 69 15.98 -5.84 -4.43
C ARG A 69 17.47 -5.65 -4.20
N GLN A 70 17.84 -5.17 -3.01
CA GLN A 70 19.23 -4.81 -2.72
C GLN A 70 20.22 -5.99 -2.81
N GLU A 71 19.75 -7.22 -2.62
CA GLU A 71 20.60 -8.42 -2.56
C GLU A 71 20.69 -9.22 -3.85
N SER A 72 20.40 -8.65 -4.99
CA SER A 72 20.83 -9.19 -6.27
C SER A 72 19.83 -9.53 -7.32
N ALA A 73 18.68 -9.91 -7.26
CA ALA A 73 18.00 -10.37 -8.46
C ALA A 73 16.92 -9.40 -8.90
N THR A 74 16.99 -8.96 -10.14
CA THR A 74 15.83 -8.43 -10.84
C THR A 74 14.76 -9.52 -10.85
N VAL A 75 13.64 -9.28 -10.17
CA VAL A 75 12.52 -10.21 -10.08
C VAL A 75 11.38 -9.67 -10.93
N THR A 76 10.61 -10.56 -11.55
CA THR A 76 9.47 -10.16 -12.36
C THR A 76 8.40 -9.53 -11.48
N LEU A 77 7.89 -8.36 -11.88
CA LEU A 77 6.85 -7.63 -11.15
C LEU A 77 5.64 -8.51 -10.84
N ARG A 78 5.17 -9.28 -11.83
CA ARG A 78 4.00 -10.16 -11.71
C ARG A 78 4.17 -11.28 -10.68
N ASP A 79 5.39 -11.70 -10.40
CA ASP A 79 5.67 -12.78 -9.44
C ASP A 79 5.57 -12.28 -7.99
N VAL A 80 5.83 -11.01 -7.75
CA VAL A 80 5.98 -10.45 -6.39
C VAL A 80 4.93 -9.42 -5.99
N CYS A 81 4.20 -8.83 -6.95
CA CYS A 81 3.19 -7.81 -6.67
C CYS A 81 1.81 -8.19 -7.22
N GLN A 82 0.77 -7.81 -6.49
CA GLN A 82 -0.62 -8.01 -6.89
C GLN A 82 -1.23 -6.77 -7.52
N ARG A 83 -0.64 -5.60 -7.26
CA ARG A 83 -1.15 -4.31 -7.73
C ARG A 83 0.00 -3.42 -8.19
N LEU A 84 -0.23 -2.70 -9.26
CA LEU A 84 0.57 -1.57 -9.71
C LEU A 84 -0.33 -0.34 -9.73
N SER A 85 0.04 0.70 -9.01
CA SER A 85 -0.70 1.96 -8.93
C SER A 85 0.17 3.10 -9.41
N PHE A 86 -0.43 4.12 -10.05
CA PHE A 86 0.34 5.27 -10.49
C PHE A 86 -0.46 6.57 -10.46
N SER A 87 0.27 7.68 -10.43
CA SER A 87 -0.23 9.04 -10.61
C SER A 87 0.78 9.87 -11.39
N VAL A 88 0.25 10.85 -12.11
CA VAL A 88 1.00 11.80 -12.91
C VAL A 88 0.83 13.19 -12.32
N PHE A 89 1.90 13.96 -12.31
CA PHE A 89 1.93 15.33 -11.78
C PHE A 89 2.58 16.25 -12.82
N ASP A 90 2.06 17.45 -12.92
CA ASP A 90 2.60 18.50 -13.79
C ASP A 90 3.89 19.12 -13.23
N ALA A 91 4.41 20.14 -13.91
CA ALA A 91 5.62 20.85 -13.52
C ALA A 91 5.46 21.62 -12.18
N ASP A 92 4.24 21.97 -11.80
CA ASP A 92 3.93 22.65 -10.54
C ASP A 92 3.73 21.66 -9.39
N GLY A 93 3.76 20.35 -9.68
CA GLY A 93 3.56 19.26 -8.73
C GLY A 93 2.09 19.00 -8.43
N GLU A 94 1.18 19.53 -9.23
CA GLU A 94 -0.26 19.25 -9.12
C GLU A 94 -0.58 17.95 -9.87
N ARG A 95 -1.49 17.17 -9.28
CA ARG A 95 -1.84 15.87 -9.84
C ARG A 95 -2.76 16.00 -11.05
N CYS A 96 -2.32 15.48 -12.22
CA CYS A 96 -3.06 15.54 -13.47
C CYS A 96 -4.23 14.55 -13.54
N ASN A 97 -4.12 13.38 -12.90
CA ASN A 97 -5.20 12.40 -12.86
C ASN A 97 -6.09 12.60 -11.63
N TYR A 98 -7.41 12.52 -11.80
CA TYR A 98 -8.37 12.77 -10.72
C TYR A 98 -8.15 11.88 -9.49
N GLN A 99 -7.77 10.62 -9.71
CA GLN A 99 -7.48 9.64 -8.65
C GLN A 99 -6.30 8.76 -9.05
N THR A 100 -5.71 8.08 -8.07
CA THR A 100 -4.69 7.05 -8.34
C THR A 100 -5.28 5.98 -9.26
N ILE A 101 -4.56 5.69 -10.34
CA ILE A 101 -4.92 4.64 -11.31
C ILE A 101 -4.23 3.35 -10.91
N SER A 102 -4.89 2.22 -11.04
CA SER A 102 -4.34 0.92 -10.63
C SER A 102 -4.64 -0.18 -11.65
N GLN A 103 -3.66 -1.06 -11.82
CA GLN A 103 -3.78 -2.34 -12.50
C GLN A 103 -3.64 -3.46 -11.46
N LEU A 104 -4.36 -4.56 -11.63
CA LEU A 104 -4.21 -5.78 -10.83
C LEU A 104 -3.35 -6.80 -11.58
N ARG A 105 -2.70 -7.70 -10.83
CA ARG A 105 -1.83 -8.73 -11.41
C ARG A 105 -2.51 -9.60 -12.48
N ASP A 106 -3.81 -9.81 -12.34
CA ASP A 106 -4.58 -10.64 -13.27
C ASP A 106 -5.02 -9.87 -14.53
N ASP A 107 -4.83 -8.55 -14.56
CA ASP A 107 -5.09 -7.75 -15.77
C ASP A 107 -4.09 -8.14 -16.87
N LYS A 108 -4.58 -8.22 -18.11
CA LYS A 108 -3.78 -8.64 -19.27
C LYS A 108 -2.56 -7.74 -19.49
N ASP A 109 -2.74 -6.45 -19.24
CA ASP A 109 -1.75 -5.39 -19.43
C ASP A 109 -0.95 -5.02 -18.17
N PHE A 110 -1.06 -5.81 -17.10
CA PHE A 110 -0.34 -5.55 -15.85
C PHE A 110 1.15 -5.29 -16.07
N GLY A 111 1.60 -4.09 -15.69
CA GLY A 111 2.96 -3.63 -15.90
C GLY A 111 3.17 -2.91 -17.24
N ASN A 112 2.16 -2.85 -18.14
CA ASN A 112 2.20 -2.03 -19.33
C ASN A 112 1.21 -0.87 -19.15
N VAL A 113 1.72 0.35 -19.08
CA VAL A 113 0.93 1.56 -18.86
C VAL A 113 1.04 2.44 -20.09
N SER A 114 -0.08 2.78 -20.71
CA SER A 114 -0.15 3.67 -21.87
C SER A 114 -0.99 4.90 -21.50
N ILE A 115 -0.43 6.09 -21.68
CA ILE A 115 -1.01 7.35 -21.23
C ILE A 115 -0.99 8.33 -22.39
N SER A 116 -2.17 8.83 -22.77
CA SER A 116 -2.33 9.95 -23.68
C SER A 116 -2.39 11.25 -22.88
N ILE A 117 -1.43 12.13 -23.06
CA ILE A 117 -1.25 13.36 -22.30
C ILE A 117 -0.76 14.50 -23.18
N ALA A 118 -1.08 15.74 -22.82
CA ALA A 118 -0.59 16.91 -23.50
C ALA A 118 0.95 17.00 -23.45
N LYS A 119 1.56 17.65 -24.45
CA LYS A 119 3.00 17.91 -24.41
C LYS A 119 3.35 18.80 -23.23
N GLY A 120 4.40 18.44 -22.48
CA GLY A 120 4.81 19.15 -21.28
C GLY A 120 5.86 18.39 -20.47
N SER A 121 6.24 18.93 -19.33
CA SER A 121 7.11 18.27 -18.37
C SER A 121 6.28 17.70 -17.25
N TYR A 122 6.42 16.41 -16.96
CA TYR A 122 5.62 15.68 -15.97
C TYR A 122 6.48 14.80 -15.10
N SER A 123 6.05 14.61 -13.85
CA SER A 123 6.57 13.55 -13.01
C SER A 123 5.58 12.40 -12.89
N PHE A 124 6.12 11.18 -12.99
CA PHE A 124 5.38 9.94 -12.88
C PHE A 124 5.80 9.20 -11.62
N VAL A 125 4.81 8.77 -10.85
CA VAL A 125 5.01 7.95 -9.66
C VAL A 125 4.32 6.62 -9.87
N PHE A 126 5.07 5.53 -9.76
CA PHE A 126 4.56 4.17 -9.76
C PHE A 126 4.81 3.52 -8.41
N VAL A 127 3.82 2.78 -7.91
CA VAL A 127 3.91 2.01 -6.65
C VAL A 127 3.31 0.63 -6.88
N ALA A 128 4.09 -0.41 -6.61
CA ALA A 128 3.62 -1.78 -6.67
C ALA A 128 3.67 -2.44 -5.28
N GLU A 129 2.63 -3.20 -4.93
CA GLU A 129 2.47 -3.74 -3.59
C GLU A 129 1.47 -4.92 -3.57
N ASN A 130 1.26 -5.53 -2.37
CA ASN A 130 0.37 -6.66 -2.14
C ASN A 130 -0.82 -6.35 -1.21
N GLY A 131 -1.11 -5.07 -0.97
CA GLY A 131 -2.20 -4.66 -0.09
C GLY A 131 -3.58 -4.88 -0.70
N GLU A 132 -4.59 -4.94 0.16
CA GLU A 132 -5.98 -5.14 -0.28
C GLU A 132 -6.54 -3.93 -1.05
N LYS A 133 -6.01 -2.75 -0.82
CA LYS A 133 -6.47 -1.48 -1.42
C LYS A 133 -5.28 -0.71 -1.99
N ALA A 134 -5.55 0.00 -3.07
CA ALA A 134 -4.57 0.88 -3.68
C ALA A 134 -4.02 1.90 -2.67
N PRO A 135 -2.71 2.23 -2.74
CA PRO A 135 -2.15 3.36 -2.01
C PRO A 135 -2.77 4.67 -2.51
N THR A 136 -2.77 5.68 -1.65
CA THR A 136 -3.13 7.04 -2.06
C THR A 136 -1.86 7.79 -2.43
N ILE A 137 -1.71 8.12 -3.71
CA ILE A 137 -0.58 8.89 -4.24
C ILE A 137 -1.06 10.35 -4.38
N SER A 138 -1.00 11.11 -3.30
CA SER A 138 -1.47 12.51 -3.28
C SER A 138 -0.44 13.49 -3.84
N LYS A 139 0.83 13.24 -3.56
CA LYS A 139 2.02 13.96 -4.06
C LYS A 139 3.16 12.96 -4.23
N PRO A 140 4.18 13.25 -5.05
CA PRO A 140 5.38 12.41 -5.13
C PRO A 140 6.04 12.18 -3.77
N THR A 141 5.98 13.19 -2.88
CA THR A 141 6.56 13.15 -1.53
C THR A 141 5.61 12.60 -0.45
N SER A 142 4.37 12.23 -0.81
CA SER A 142 3.38 11.77 0.16
C SER A 142 2.48 10.67 -0.41
N ILE A 143 2.91 9.45 -0.20
CA ILE A 143 2.19 8.24 -0.59
C ILE A 143 1.80 7.49 0.68
N THR A 144 0.51 7.29 0.90
CA THR A 144 -0.02 6.67 2.11
C THR A 144 -0.70 5.34 1.80
N PHE A 145 -0.65 4.44 2.78
CA PHE A 145 -1.22 3.11 2.69
C PHE A 145 -2.38 2.97 3.68
N ARG A 146 -3.41 2.24 3.27
CA ARG A 146 -4.62 2.10 4.09
C ARG A 146 -4.30 1.50 5.47
N ASN A 147 -4.81 2.17 6.52
CA ASN A 147 -4.63 1.74 7.93
C ASN A 147 -3.15 1.63 8.34
N ASN A 148 -2.24 2.34 7.67
CA ASN A 148 -0.79 2.26 7.89
C ASN A 148 -0.22 0.84 7.72
N LYS A 149 -0.92 -0.05 7.01
CA LYS A 149 -0.46 -1.41 6.72
C LYS A 149 0.37 -1.42 5.46
N LEU A 150 1.57 -1.93 5.60
CA LEU A 150 2.52 -2.10 4.51
C LEU A 150 2.68 -3.58 4.16
N THR A 151 3.02 -3.81 2.91
CA THR A 151 3.48 -5.09 2.39
C THR A 151 4.84 -4.89 1.74
N ASP A 152 5.39 -5.90 1.12
CA ASP A 152 6.53 -5.71 0.23
C ASP A 152 6.14 -4.69 -0.84
N THR A 153 6.78 -3.51 -0.83
CA THR A 153 6.38 -2.34 -1.60
C THR A 153 7.54 -1.83 -2.42
N TYR A 154 7.27 -1.57 -3.70
CA TYR A 154 8.22 -1.08 -4.68
C TYR A 154 7.72 0.21 -5.28
N TYR A 155 8.64 1.09 -5.71
CA TYR A 155 8.31 2.39 -6.24
C TYR A 155 9.24 2.80 -7.37
N TYR A 156 8.77 3.76 -8.17
CA TYR A 156 9.56 4.52 -9.12
C TYR A 156 9.07 5.96 -9.12
N TYR A 157 10.00 6.89 -9.24
CA TYR A 157 9.75 8.29 -9.50
C TYR A 157 10.67 8.75 -10.64
N GLY A 158 10.11 9.45 -11.62
CA GLY A 158 10.88 10.02 -12.72
C GLY A 158 10.19 11.24 -13.30
N VAL A 159 11.00 12.19 -13.77
CA VAL A 159 10.56 13.39 -14.48
C VAL A 159 10.85 13.21 -15.96
N PHE A 160 9.87 13.50 -16.82
CA PHE A 160 9.96 13.31 -18.25
C PHE A 160 9.43 14.52 -18.99
N ASP A 161 10.17 14.95 -20.02
CA ASP A 161 9.67 15.89 -21.01
C ASP A 161 8.94 15.09 -22.11
N VAL A 162 7.65 15.33 -22.19
CA VAL A 162 6.73 14.66 -23.10
C VAL A 162 6.52 15.57 -24.32
N ASP A 163 7.27 15.34 -25.39
CA ASP A 163 7.24 16.11 -26.63
C ASP A 163 6.78 15.30 -27.84
N ALA A 164 6.88 13.97 -27.75
CA ALA A 164 6.51 13.02 -28.78
C ALA A 164 6.10 11.67 -28.16
N GLU A 165 5.53 10.78 -28.97
CA GLU A 165 5.31 9.40 -28.58
C GLU A 165 6.61 8.72 -28.16
N LYS A 166 6.61 8.08 -27.00
CA LYS A 166 7.81 7.46 -26.45
C LYS A 166 7.46 6.27 -25.53
N SER A 167 8.35 5.28 -25.50
CA SER A 167 8.25 4.14 -24.62
C SER A 167 9.46 4.07 -23.69
N TYR A 168 9.21 3.77 -22.42
CA TYR A 168 10.22 3.65 -21.37
C TYR A 168 10.14 2.28 -20.72
N ASP A 169 11.28 1.61 -20.58
CA ASP A 169 11.41 0.42 -19.74
C ASP A 169 11.95 0.86 -18.39
N ILE A 170 11.17 0.59 -17.33
CA ILE A 170 11.53 0.97 -15.96
C ILE A 170 11.50 -0.22 -15.01
N ALA A 171 12.40 -0.23 -14.03
CA ALA A 171 12.40 -1.14 -12.91
C ALA A 171 12.02 -0.39 -11.63
N LEU A 172 11.18 -0.99 -10.80
CA LEU A 172 10.81 -0.41 -9.52
C LEU A 172 11.86 -0.77 -8.46
N LYS A 173 12.12 0.13 -7.53
CA LYS A 173 13.03 -0.07 -6.40
C LYS A 173 12.25 -0.45 -5.15
N CYS A 174 12.81 -1.31 -4.31
CA CYS A 174 12.19 -1.64 -3.02
C CYS A 174 12.14 -0.42 -2.11
N ALA A 175 10.98 -0.17 -1.50
CA ALA A 175 10.75 0.93 -0.55
C ALA A 175 10.78 0.47 0.90
N THR A 176 10.45 -0.79 1.17
CA THR A 176 10.26 -1.32 2.54
C THR A 176 11.46 -2.09 3.04
N ALA A 177 11.62 -2.10 4.36
CA ALA A 177 12.35 -3.12 5.09
C ALA A 177 11.37 -4.19 5.56
N LYS A 178 11.79 -5.45 5.52
CA LYS A 178 11.06 -6.60 6.04
C LYS A 178 11.64 -6.99 7.40
N LEU A 179 10.77 -7.22 8.39
CA LEU A 179 11.12 -7.82 9.67
C LEU A 179 10.53 -9.22 9.72
N SER A 180 11.38 -10.22 9.89
CA SER A 180 10.98 -11.61 10.15
C SER A 180 11.18 -11.90 11.63
N PHE A 181 10.07 -11.97 12.36
CA PHE A 181 10.05 -12.26 13.78
C PHE A 181 9.71 -13.72 14.01
N ALA A 182 10.68 -14.50 14.47
CA ALA A 182 10.52 -15.92 14.73
C ALA A 182 10.31 -16.16 16.25
N VAL A 183 9.23 -16.86 16.59
CA VAL A 183 8.97 -17.42 17.91
C VAL A 183 9.41 -18.89 17.87
N ASN A 184 10.45 -19.24 18.64
CA ASN A 184 11.06 -20.57 18.61
C ASN A 184 10.31 -21.59 19.43
N ASP A 185 9.66 -21.15 20.52
CA ASP A 185 8.88 -21.97 21.43
C ASP A 185 7.41 -22.10 20.95
N ALA A 186 6.76 -23.14 21.43
CA ALA A 186 5.35 -23.37 21.12
C ALA A 186 4.47 -22.32 21.78
N VAL A 187 3.49 -21.80 21.04
CA VAL A 187 2.50 -20.86 21.57
C VAL A 187 1.60 -21.58 22.57
N PRO A 188 1.48 -21.12 23.84
CA PRO A 188 0.62 -21.75 24.83
C PRO A 188 -0.84 -21.87 24.40
N SER A 189 -1.51 -22.92 24.82
CA SER A 189 -2.95 -23.09 24.61
C SER A 189 -3.72 -21.90 25.18
N GLY A 190 -4.72 -21.41 24.45
CA GLY A 190 -5.53 -20.25 24.82
C GLY A 190 -4.98 -18.90 24.37
N ILE A 191 -3.80 -18.83 23.76
CA ILE A 191 -3.37 -17.68 22.99
C ILE A 191 -3.92 -17.79 21.57
N ASP A 192 -4.68 -16.78 21.15
CA ASP A 192 -5.37 -16.76 19.84
C ASP A 192 -4.78 -15.77 18.85
N ARG A 193 -4.02 -14.77 19.34
CA ARG A 193 -3.47 -13.69 18.53
C ARG A 193 -2.10 -13.24 18.99
N MET A 194 -1.29 -12.82 18.00
CA MET A 194 -0.07 -12.03 18.22
C MET A 194 -0.32 -10.61 17.71
N GLU A 195 -0.06 -9.61 18.53
CA GLU A 195 -0.14 -8.19 18.18
C GLU A 195 1.26 -7.59 18.19
N PHE A 196 1.60 -6.92 17.11
CA PHE A 196 2.89 -6.28 16.86
C PHE A 196 2.66 -4.78 16.80
N TYR A 197 3.19 -4.04 17.76
CA TYR A 197 3.18 -2.58 17.78
C TYR A 197 4.61 -2.10 17.61
N TYR A 198 4.87 -1.30 16.59
CA TYR A 198 6.23 -0.81 16.33
C TYR A 198 6.24 0.67 15.93
N THR A 199 7.38 1.31 16.28
CA THR A 199 7.66 2.73 16.05
C THR A 199 9.08 2.90 15.53
N GLY A 200 9.40 4.08 14.99
CA GLY A 200 10.73 4.38 14.44
C GLY A 200 10.80 4.24 12.92
N GLY A 201 9.77 3.65 12.29
CA GLY A 201 9.61 3.62 10.85
C GLY A 201 8.47 4.50 10.38
N SER A 202 8.15 4.43 9.09
CA SER A 202 7.11 5.20 8.43
C SER A 202 6.13 4.31 7.70
N SER A 203 4.88 4.77 7.63
CA SER A 203 3.84 4.25 6.72
C SER A 203 3.51 5.22 5.59
N THR A 204 4.31 6.28 5.43
CA THR A 204 4.19 7.24 4.33
C THR A 204 5.50 7.28 3.57
N LEU A 205 5.43 7.06 2.26
CA LEU A 205 6.57 7.04 1.34
C LEU A 205 6.73 8.39 0.64
N ASP A 206 7.95 8.90 0.59
CA ASP A 206 8.40 9.88 -0.38
C ASP A 206 9.06 9.15 -1.55
N ALA A 207 8.41 9.14 -2.71
CA ALA A 207 8.97 8.46 -3.88
C ALA A 207 10.16 9.21 -4.50
N THR A 208 10.38 10.48 -4.18
CA THR A 208 11.52 11.24 -4.69
C THR A 208 12.83 10.79 -4.04
N THR A 209 12.77 10.34 -2.79
CA THR A 209 13.92 9.84 -2.03
C THR A 209 13.87 8.32 -1.82
N GLY A 210 12.65 7.75 -1.78
CA GLY A 210 12.40 6.34 -1.47
C GLY A 210 12.39 6.04 0.03
N TYR A 211 12.33 7.06 0.88
CA TYR A 211 12.32 6.93 2.34
C TYR A 211 10.99 7.37 2.97
N GLY A 212 10.85 7.05 4.23
CA GLY A 212 9.70 7.42 5.02
C GLY A 212 9.76 8.87 5.52
N THR A 213 8.61 9.56 5.51
CA THR A 213 8.53 10.97 5.88
C THR A 213 7.91 11.25 7.24
N VAL A 214 7.17 10.28 7.80
CA VAL A 214 6.46 10.47 9.07
C VAL A 214 6.85 9.40 10.08
N ASN A 215 6.97 9.77 11.36
CA ASN A 215 7.13 8.77 12.43
C ASN A 215 5.78 8.08 12.67
N SER A 216 5.63 6.89 12.14
CA SER A 216 4.39 6.13 12.25
C SER A 216 4.36 5.26 13.50
N LYS A 217 3.15 5.12 14.05
CA LYS A 217 2.81 4.05 14.99
C LYS A 217 2.07 2.99 14.19
N GLN A 218 2.70 1.83 13.99
CA GLN A 218 2.14 0.74 13.21
C GLN A 218 1.68 -0.36 14.15
N THR A 219 0.52 -0.93 13.89
CA THR A 219 -0.02 -2.06 14.65
C THR A 219 -0.52 -3.11 13.68
N GLU A 220 -0.03 -4.32 13.86
CA GLU A 220 -0.48 -5.46 13.10
C GLU A 220 -0.92 -6.59 14.02
N THR A 221 -1.97 -7.30 13.63
CA THR A 221 -2.48 -8.45 14.35
C THR A 221 -2.45 -9.66 13.44
N ARG A 222 -1.95 -10.77 13.97
CA ARG A 222 -1.94 -12.07 13.30
C ARG A 222 -2.64 -13.09 14.19
N ASN A 223 -3.55 -13.86 13.62
CA ASN A 223 -4.10 -15.01 14.30
C ASN A 223 -3.02 -16.06 14.49
N VAL A 224 -3.10 -16.78 15.61
CA VAL A 224 -2.19 -17.89 15.87
C VAL A 224 -2.68 -19.10 15.10
N GLU A 225 -1.86 -19.57 14.17
CA GLU A 225 -2.15 -20.79 13.42
C GLU A 225 -1.99 -22.03 14.32
N SER A 226 -2.78 -23.07 14.05
CA SER A 226 -2.75 -24.31 14.84
C SER A 226 -1.36 -24.94 14.96
N ALA A 227 -0.54 -24.83 13.92
CA ALA A 227 0.83 -25.34 13.91
C ALA A 227 1.74 -24.62 14.91
N ALA A 228 1.47 -23.36 15.24
CA ALA A 228 2.24 -22.56 16.18
C ALA A 228 2.15 -23.10 17.62
N HIS A 229 1.08 -23.82 17.96
CA HIS A 229 0.93 -24.46 19.27
C HIS A 229 1.81 -25.71 19.48
N SER A 230 2.47 -26.18 18.42
CA SER A 230 3.34 -27.37 18.48
C SER A 230 4.77 -27.11 18.04
N GLY A 231 5.11 -25.87 17.68
CA GLY A 231 6.45 -25.55 17.22
C GLY A 231 6.68 -24.09 16.90
N LYS A 232 7.75 -23.83 16.18
CA LYS A 232 8.19 -22.50 15.73
C LYS A 232 7.14 -21.83 14.82
N SER A 233 6.96 -20.54 15.01
CA SER A 233 6.19 -19.68 14.12
C SER A 233 7.00 -18.47 13.67
N VAL A 234 6.68 -17.93 12.48
CA VAL A 234 7.35 -16.76 11.90
C VAL A 234 6.29 -15.74 11.48
N TYR A 235 6.53 -14.49 11.81
CA TYR A 235 5.66 -13.37 11.50
C TYR A 235 6.43 -12.32 10.70
N GLU A 236 5.88 -11.92 9.57
CA GLU A 236 6.46 -10.91 8.70
C GLU A 236 5.76 -9.57 8.88
N LEU A 237 6.56 -8.52 9.06
CA LEU A 237 6.14 -7.14 9.20
C LEU A 237 6.91 -6.27 8.22
N TYR A 238 6.34 -5.14 7.84
CA TYR A 238 6.96 -4.22 6.89
C TYR A 238 6.91 -2.79 7.40
N THR A 239 7.96 -2.04 7.12
CA THR A 239 8.03 -0.60 7.39
C THR A 239 8.85 0.10 6.31
N ILE A 240 8.63 1.39 6.09
CA ILE A 240 9.50 2.21 5.25
C ILE A 240 10.54 2.85 6.18
N PRO A 241 11.84 2.57 6.00
CA PRO A 241 12.90 3.19 6.79
C PRO A 241 12.95 4.70 6.57
N HIS A 242 13.42 5.44 7.57
CA HIS A 242 13.82 6.83 7.41
C HIS A 242 15.23 6.93 6.83
N GLU A 243 15.54 8.04 6.17
CA GLU A 243 16.85 8.28 5.56
C GLU A 243 17.99 8.30 6.58
N ASP A 244 17.71 8.73 7.81
CA ASP A 244 18.66 8.74 8.94
C ASP A 244 18.87 7.36 9.59
N ASN A 245 18.30 6.29 9.01
CA ASN A 245 18.39 4.91 9.51
C ASN A 245 17.96 4.76 10.97
N LYS A 246 16.96 5.52 11.39
CA LYS A 246 16.42 5.46 12.73
C LYS A 246 16.00 4.04 13.10
N PRO A 247 16.44 3.50 14.26
CA PRO A 247 16.11 2.14 14.65
C PRO A 247 14.64 2.04 15.06
N LEU A 248 14.08 0.83 14.92
CA LEU A 248 12.73 0.53 15.38
C LEU A 248 12.72 0.06 16.83
N THR A 249 11.59 0.27 17.47
CA THR A 249 11.20 -0.45 18.67
C THR A 249 9.94 -1.25 18.37
N LEU A 250 10.01 -2.55 18.61
CA LEU A 250 8.93 -3.52 18.40
C LEU A 250 8.45 -4.06 19.75
N ARG A 251 7.18 -3.86 20.05
CA ARG A 251 6.49 -4.49 21.18
C ARG A 251 5.56 -5.57 20.64
N VAL A 252 5.78 -6.79 21.09
CA VAL A 252 4.97 -7.95 20.72
C VAL A 252 4.12 -8.36 21.91
N SER A 253 2.82 -8.58 21.69
CA SER A 253 1.88 -9.03 22.72
C SER A 253 1.15 -10.28 22.26
N ALA A 254 1.29 -11.37 22.99
CA ALA A 254 0.48 -12.57 22.81
C ALA A 254 -0.80 -12.44 23.62
N LYS A 255 -1.96 -12.58 22.95
CA LYS A 255 -3.27 -12.30 23.52
C LYS A 255 -4.15 -13.54 23.60
N ALA A 256 -4.99 -13.55 24.65
CA ALA A 256 -6.12 -14.43 24.84
C ALA A 256 -7.38 -13.55 24.84
N GLY A 257 -8.15 -13.56 23.75
CA GLY A 257 -9.18 -12.54 23.51
C GLY A 257 -8.55 -11.15 23.52
N ASP A 258 -9.07 -10.21 24.33
CA ASP A 258 -8.54 -8.85 24.40
C ASP A 258 -7.40 -8.65 25.40
N LYS A 259 -7.07 -9.68 26.17
CA LYS A 259 -6.06 -9.59 27.24
C LYS A 259 -4.68 -10.02 26.75
N ALA A 260 -3.69 -9.15 26.86
CA ALA A 260 -2.28 -9.52 26.70
C ALA A 260 -1.86 -10.42 27.86
N LYS A 261 -1.31 -11.59 27.54
CA LYS A 261 -0.81 -12.58 28.51
C LYS A 261 0.71 -12.54 28.59
N TYR A 262 1.36 -12.33 27.48
CA TYR A 262 2.80 -12.21 27.35
C TYR A 262 3.14 -10.96 26.56
N VAL A 263 4.17 -10.26 26.97
CA VAL A 263 4.63 -9.05 26.29
C VAL A 263 6.15 -9.06 26.25
N ARG A 264 6.71 -8.79 25.08
CA ARG A 264 8.17 -8.57 24.91
C ARG A 264 8.38 -7.29 24.11
N THR A 265 9.49 -6.62 24.40
CA THR A 265 9.90 -5.43 23.65
C THR A 265 11.33 -5.63 23.16
N VAL A 266 11.54 -5.41 21.86
CA VAL A 266 12.84 -5.41 21.21
C VAL A 266 13.09 -4.00 20.70
N SER A 267 14.18 -3.38 21.15
CA SER A 267 14.59 -2.03 20.74
C SER A 267 15.85 -2.09 19.88
N GLU A 268 16.21 -0.95 19.30
CA GLU A 268 17.42 -0.77 18.49
C GLU A 268 17.47 -1.71 17.25
N ILE A 269 16.31 -2.02 16.71
CA ILE A 269 16.21 -2.84 15.51
C ILE A 269 16.65 -2.00 14.31
N LYS A 270 17.77 -2.34 13.71
CA LYS A 270 18.23 -1.70 12.48
C LYS A 270 17.41 -2.21 11.29
N VAL A 271 16.93 -1.27 10.51
CA VAL A 271 16.18 -1.55 9.29
C VAL A 271 16.79 -0.80 8.14
N GLU A 272 16.84 -1.46 7.00
CA GLU A 272 17.36 -0.90 5.77
C GLU A 272 16.42 -1.29 4.61
N ARG A 273 16.25 -0.39 3.67
CA ARG A 273 15.38 -0.56 2.53
C ARG A 273 15.81 -1.74 1.66
N GLY A 274 14.89 -2.66 1.37
CA GLY A 274 15.15 -3.86 0.58
C GLY A 274 15.86 -4.98 1.35
N VAL A 275 16.14 -4.80 2.63
CA VAL A 275 16.81 -5.80 3.48
C VAL A 275 15.83 -6.43 4.45
N GLU A 276 16.02 -7.72 4.72
CA GLU A 276 15.28 -8.48 5.72
C GLU A 276 16.05 -8.51 7.04
N ALA A 277 15.46 -7.91 8.10
CA ALA A 277 15.94 -8.02 9.46
C ALA A 277 15.30 -9.24 10.13
N GLN A 278 16.10 -10.20 10.60
CA GLN A 278 15.63 -11.43 11.20
C GLN A 278 15.86 -11.43 12.71
N PHE A 279 14.82 -11.80 13.46
CA PHE A 279 14.86 -11.96 14.92
C PHE A 279 14.28 -13.32 15.28
N ALA A 280 14.90 -13.98 16.25
CA ALA A 280 14.42 -15.24 16.79
C ALA A 280 14.59 -15.24 18.31
N LEU A 281 13.52 -15.58 19.03
CA LEU A 281 13.57 -15.70 20.48
C LEU A 281 12.58 -16.74 21.01
N ASP A 282 12.82 -17.20 22.21
CA ASP A 282 11.89 -17.98 23.01
C ASP A 282 10.95 -17.00 23.71
N PHE A 283 9.77 -16.80 23.07
CA PHE A 283 8.86 -15.71 23.44
C PHE A 283 8.10 -16.00 24.74
N PHE A 284 7.74 -17.26 24.98
CA PHE A 284 6.92 -17.72 26.10
C PHE A 284 7.76 -18.27 27.26
N GLY A 285 9.05 -18.55 27.03
CA GLY A 285 9.98 -18.98 28.07
C GLY A 285 10.17 -17.94 29.17
N GLU A 286 10.77 -18.33 30.28
CA GLU A 286 11.21 -17.39 31.31
C GLU A 286 12.24 -16.44 30.71
N ASP A 287 12.09 -15.14 31.00
CA ASP A 287 13.04 -14.12 30.57
C ASP A 287 14.37 -14.38 31.28
N PRO A 288 15.48 -14.71 30.61
CA PRO A 288 16.75 -14.98 31.26
C PRO A 288 17.35 -13.73 31.97
N GLU A 289 16.81 -12.54 31.64
CA GLU A 289 17.13 -11.30 32.32
C GLU A 289 15.83 -10.69 32.85
N GLY A 290 15.48 -10.98 34.09
CA GLY A 290 14.33 -10.44 34.79
C GLY A 290 14.29 -8.92 34.75
N GLY A 291 13.85 -8.38 33.62
CA GLY A 291 13.62 -6.96 33.37
C GLY A 291 12.35 -6.49 34.08
N ARG A 292 12.53 -5.78 35.19
CA ARG A 292 11.53 -4.99 35.91
C ARG A 292 10.99 -3.84 35.09
#